data_c0a39c249ca690434cc6c8df1045330a
#
_entry.id   c0a39c249ca690434cc6c8df1045330a
#
_cell.length_a   1.000
_cell.length_b   1.000
_cell.length_c   1.000
_cell.angle_alpha   90.00
_cell.angle_beta   90.00
_cell.angle_gamma   90.00
#
_symmetry.space_group_name_H-M   'P 1'
#
loop_
_entity.id
_entity.type
_entity.pdbx_description
1 polymer ?
#
loop_
_entity_poly.entity_id
_entity_poly.type
_entity_poly.pdbx_seq_one_letter_code
_entity_poly.pdbx_strand_id
1 'polypeptide(L)'
;VLPLAQQAYWKHLCETYHFVLPHDIADGGETRFHSVKNGLALVGGEGLVGVHDGVRPFVSRQVIAGCYDTARQRHAVIPVIDVVETVRHLTGVGSETVPRNNYKLVQTPQVFDVQLLKDAYRQEYTDAFTDDASVVEAMGKEVWLVEGNRENIKLTTPFDLADYKQAITECLYKGTKRNIESEENSKNVEVE
;
A
#
# COMPACT_ATOMS: atom_id res chain seq x y z
N VAL A 1 -5.65 4.11 -8.85
CA VAL A 1 -5.01 4.36 -10.16
C VAL A 1 -5.03 3.07 -10.97
N LEU A 2 -5.53 3.11 -12.19
CA LEU A 2 -5.67 1.93 -13.04
C LEU A 2 -5.24 2.25 -14.50
N PRO A 3 -4.62 1.29 -15.21
CA PRO A 3 -4.44 1.42 -16.65
C PRO A 3 -5.79 1.66 -17.33
N LEU A 4 -5.81 2.51 -18.35
CA LEU A 4 -7.05 2.89 -19.06
C LEU A 4 -7.85 1.65 -19.52
N ALA A 5 -7.16 0.63 -20.02
CA ALA A 5 -7.77 -0.63 -20.47
C ALA A 5 -8.46 -1.44 -19.35
N GLN A 6 -8.15 -1.18 -18.09
CA GLN A 6 -8.72 -1.90 -16.93
C GLN A 6 -9.86 -1.14 -16.24
N GLN A 7 -10.07 0.12 -16.55
CA GLN A 7 -11.07 0.95 -15.86
C GLN A 7 -12.51 0.49 -16.12
N ALA A 8 -12.82 0.08 -17.34
CA ALA A 8 -14.14 -0.47 -17.66
C ALA A 8 -14.41 -1.79 -16.90
N TYR A 9 -13.39 -2.65 -16.81
CA TYR A 9 -13.47 -3.89 -16.05
C TYR A 9 -13.64 -3.61 -14.54
N TRP A 10 -12.93 -2.64 -13.98
CA TRP A 10 -13.11 -2.23 -12.59
C TRP A 10 -14.54 -1.76 -12.29
N LYS A 11 -15.12 -0.92 -13.16
CA LYS A 11 -16.52 -0.49 -13.01
C LYS A 11 -17.49 -1.66 -13.03
N HIS A 12 -17.29 -2.60 -13.95
CA HIS A 12 -18.07 -3.85 -14.01
C HIS A 12 -17.94 -4.67 -12.71
N LEU A 13 -16.74 -4.77 -12.13
CA LEU A 13 -16.55 -5.46 -10.84
C LEU A 13 -17.28 -4.73 -9.71
N CYS A 14 -17.22 -3.39 -9.65
CA CYS A 14 -17.95 -2.61 -8.65
C CYS A 14 -19.47 -2.90 -8.72
N GLU A 15 -20.04 -2.93 -9.91
CA GLU A 15 -21.46 -3.27 -10.11
C GLU A 15 -21.76 -4.71 -9.70
N THR A 16 -20.95 -5.67 -10.15
CA THR A 16 -21.15 -7.11 -9.90
C THR A 16 -21.10 -7.45 -8.40
N TYR A 17 -20.16 -6.81 -7.67
CA TYR A 17 -19.94 -7.10 -6.26
C TYR A 17 -20.54 -6.04 -5.32
N HIS A 18 -21.38 -5.13 -5.84
CA HIS A 18 -22.01 -4.06 -5.08
C HIS A 18 -21.01 -3.22 -4.26
N PHE A 19 -19.85 -2.92 -4.86
CA PHE A 19 -18.85 -2.05 -4.23
C PHE A 19 -19.28 -0.59 -4.36
N VAL A 20 -19.86 -0.05 -3.28
CA VAL A 20 -20.50 1.28 -3.23
C VAL A 20 -19.66 2.36 -2.56
N LEU A 21 -18.44 2.04 -2.13
CA LEU A 21 -17.56 3.04 -1.51
C LEU A 21 -17.20 4.14 -2.52
N PRO A 22 -17.43 5.43 -2.20
CA PRO A 22 -17.04 6.52 -3.07
C PRO A 22 -15.54 6.50 -3.34
N HIS A 23 -15.16 6.57 -4.60
CA HIS A 23 -13.76 6.63 -5.02
C HIS A 23 -13.62 7.24 -6.41
N ASP A 24 -12.47 7.87 -6.65
CA ASP A 24 -12.10 8.38 -7.96
C ASP A 24 -11.14 7.41 -8.66
N ILE A 25 -11.14 7.43 -9.99
CA ILE A 25 -10.23 6.63 -10.81
C ILE A 25 -9.28 7.57 -11.55
N ALA A 26 -7.98 7.45 -11.26
CA ALA A 26 -6.94 8.12 -12.03
C ALA A 26 -6.34 7.17 -13.08
N ASP A 27 -5.89 7.73 -14.19
CA ASP A 27 -5.22 6.99 -15.25
C ASP A 27 -3.83 6.51 -14.79
N GLY A 28 -3.49 5.27 -15.15
CA GLY A 28 -2.12 4.78 -15.02
C GLY A 28 -1.18 5.56 -15.94
N GLY A 29 0.05 5.74 -15.51
CA GLY A 29 1.12 6.35 -16.29
C GLY A 29 2.10 5.30 -16.83
N GLU A 30 3.14 5.77 -17.53
CA GLU A 30 4.17 4.95 -18.15
C GLU A 30 4.93 4.09 -17.12
N THR A 31 5.18 4.65 -15.93
CA THR A 31 5.83 3.95 -14.82
C THR A 31 4.97 4.06 -13.56
N ARG A 32 5.38 3.36 -12.47
CA ARG A 32 4.75 3.51 -11.15
C ARG A 32 4.78 4.96 -10.68
N PHE A 33 5.90 5.68 -10.88
CA PHE A 33 6.02 7.10 -10.55
C PHE A 33 4.94 7.94 -11.25
N HIS A 34 4.77 7.80 -12.55
CA HIS A 34 3.77 8.55 -13.31
C HIS A 34 2.34 8.20 -12.89
N SER A 35 2.09 6.93 -12.58
CA SER A 35 0.81 6.47 -12.05
C SER A 35 0.46 7.13 -10.72
N VAL A 36 1.39 7.14 -9.76
CA VAL A 36 1.20 7.80 -8.45
C VAL A 36 1.03 9.30 -8.63
N LYS A 37 1.80 9.94 -9.50
CA LYS A 37 1.67 11.38 -9.84
C LYS A 37 0.27 11.72 -10.33
N ASN A 38 -0.31 10.89 -11.21
CA ASN A 38 -1.68 11.06 -11.70
C ASN A 38 -2.71 10.91 -10.57
N GLY A 39 -2.54 9.91 -9.68
CA GLY A 39 -3.38 9.75 -8.50
C GLY A 39 -3.31 10.94 -7.55
N LEU A 40 -2.10 11.46 -7.28
CA LEU A 40 -1.89 12.63 -6.43
C LEU A 40 -2.53 13.90 -6.97
N ALA A 41 -2.73 14.01 -8.28
CA ALA A 41 -3.43 15.14 -8.86
C ALA A 41 -4.91 15.23 -8.43
N LEU A 42 -5.53 14.10 -8.08
CA LEU A 42 -6.90 14.04 -7.57
C LEU A 42 -6.97 14.26 -6.05
N VAL A 43 -5.87 14.14 -5.33
CA VAL A 43 -5.83 14.38 -3.88
C VAL A 43 -5.83 15.88 -3.63
N GLY A 44 -6.88 16.39 -2.97
CA GLY A 44 -7.00 17.79 -2.57
C GLY A 44 -6.63 18.02 -1.10
N GLY A 45 -6.52 19.30 -0.72
CA GLY A 45 -6.41 19.72 0.67
C GLY A 45 -5.07 19.45 1.33
N GLU A 46 -5.10 19.56 2.65
CA GLU A 46 -4.00 19.27 3.58
C GLU A 46 -4.24 17.92 4.28
N GLY A 47 -3.24 17.39 4.93
CA GLY A 47 -3.32 16.16 5.71
C GLY A 47 -2.36 15.08 5.24
N LEU A 48 -2.75 13.83 5.41
CA LEU A 48 -1.91 12.67 5.10
C LEU A 48 -2.50 11.87 3.93
N VAL A 49 -1.63 11.38 3.08
CA VAL A 49 -1.97 10.47 1.98
C VAL A 49 -1.15 9.18 2.11
N GLY A 50 -1.81 8.05 1.95
CA GLY A 50 -1.15 6.73 1.89
C GLY A 50 -1.16 6.22 0.47
N VAL A 51 0.00 5.85 -0.05
CA VAL A 51 0.14 5.14 -1.32
C VAL A 51 0.25 3.65 -1.03
N HIS A 52 -0.65 2.86 -1.59
CA HIS A 52 -0.73 1.43 -1.32
C HIS A 52 -0.76 0.60 -2.61
N ASP A 53 0.03 -0.46 -2.63
CA ASP A 53 0.03 -1.42 -3.74
C ASP A 53 -1.31 -2.19 -3.75
N GLY A 54 -2.10 -2.10 -4.81
CA GLY A 54 -3.36 -2.82 -4.95
C GLY A 54 -3.24 -4.35 -4.93
N VAL A 55 -2.02 -4.85 -5.04
CA VAL A 55 -1.67 -6.28 -4.94
C VAL A 55 -1.18 -6.71 -3.55
N ARG A 56 -1.42 -5.91 -2.50
CA ARG A 56 -1.14 -6.25 -1.09
C ARG A 56 -2.43 -6.25 -0.26
N PRO A 57 -3.29 -7.25 -0.42
CA PRO A 57 -4.60 -7.23 0.24
C PRO A 57 -4.57 -7.53 1.75
N PHE A 58 -3.43 -7.92 2.31
CA PHE A 58 -3.31 -8.42 3.68
C PHE A 58 -2.65 -7.45 4.67
N VAL A 59 -2.62 -6.16 4.33
CA VAL A 59 -2.15 -5.15 5.29
C VAL A 59 -3.08 -5.13 6.52
N SER A 60 -2.50 -5.22 7.71
CA SER A 60 -3.27 -5.20 8.94
C SER A 60 -3.75 -3.78 9.29
N ARG A 61 -4.89 -3.68 9.99
CA ARG A 61 -5.38 -2.39 10.50
C ARG A 61 -4.37 -1.71 11.44
N GLN A 62 -3.60 -2.49 12.20
CA GLN A 62 -2.55 -1.97 13.08
C GLN A 62 -1.44 -1.30 12.28
N VAL A 63 -0.98 -1.91 11.18
CA VAL A 63 0.03 -1.32 10.30
C VAL A 63 -0.49 -0.02 9.68
N ILE A 64 -1.72 -0.02 9.18
CA ILE A 64 -2.34 1.19 8.62
C ILE A 64 -2.37 2.30 9.69
N ALA A 65 -2.93 2.02 10.88
CA ALA A 65 -3.01 2.98 11.97
C ALA A 65 -1.62 3.49 12.38
N GLY A 66 -0.65 2.58 12.57
CA GLY A 66 0.71 2.93 12.95
C GLY A 66 1.42 3.83 11.94
N CYS A 67 1.22 3.59 10.63
CA CYS A 67 1.74 4.47 9.58
C CYS A 67 1.15 5.88 9.68
N TYR A 68 -0.18 6.01 9.78
CA TYR A 68 -0.85 7.31 9.85
C TYR A 68 -0.55 8.05 11.17
N ASP A 69 -0.55 7.35 12.30
CA ASP A 69 -0.26 7.96 13.61
C ASP A 69 1.18 8.49 13.68
N THR A 70 2.12 7.74 13.15
CA THR A 70 3.52 8.18 13.07
C THR A 70 3.68 9.33 12.06
N ALA A 71 3.01 9.27 10.91
CA ALA A 71 3.11 10.31 9.89
C ALA A 71 2.56 11.67 10.34
N ARG A 72 1.60 11.71 11.28
CA ARG A 72 1.15 12.98 11.90
C ARG A 72 2.27 13.78 12.55
N GLN A 73 3.33 13.12 12.97
CA GLN A 73 4.48 13.75 13.64
C GLN A 73 5.75 13.79 12.77
N ARG A 74 5.88 12.80 11.88
CA ARG A 74 7.11 12.57 11.11
C ARG A 74 6.99 12.88 9.62
N HIS A 75 5.78 13.10 9.12
CA HIS A 75 5.44 13.53 7.76
C HIS A 75 5.75 12.54 6.63
N ALA A 76 6.66 11.55 6.83
CA ALA A 76 7.02 10.52 5.87
C ALA A 76 7.30 9.20 6.59
N VAL A 77 6.51 8.17 6.32
CA VAL A 77 6.55 6.89 7.05
C VAL A 77 6.30 5.71 6.13
N ILE A 78 7.08 4.67 6.29
CA ILE A 78 6.90 3.41 5.56
C ILE A 78 6.91 2.20 6.51
N PRO A 79 6.09 1.18 6.27
CA PRO A 79 6.13 -0.06 7.01
C PRO A 79 7.23 -0.96 6.45
N VAL A 80 7.94 -1.64 7.36
CA VAL A 80 9.05 -2.54 7.02
C VAL A 80 8.99 -3.82 7.82
N ILE A 81 9.56 -4.89 7.27
CA ILE A 81 9.76 -6.16 7.98
C ILE A 81 11.22 -6.59 7.93
N ASP A 82 11.61 -7.44 8.88
CA ASP A 82 12.94 -8.01 8.93
C ASP A 82 13.20 -8.98 7.77
N VAL A 83 14.42 -8.95 7.26
CA VAL A 83 14.93 -9.98 6.34
C VAL A 83 15.22 -11.25 7.12
N VAL A 84 14.60 -12.35 6.73
CA VAL A 84 14.77 -13.67 7.38
C VAL A 84 15.90 -14.47 6.75
N GLU A 85 15.99 -14.40 5.44
CA GLU A 85 16.96 -15.12 4.62
C GLU A 85 18.36 -14.51 4.75
N THR A 86 19.39 -15.31 4.38
CA THR A 86 20.74 -14.77 4.24
C THR A 86 20.82 -13.88 3.00
N VAL A 87 21.32 -12.66 3.18
CA VAL A 87 21.48 -11.69 2.09
C VAL A 87 22.89 -11.77 1.53
N ARG A 88 23.01 -11.78 0.21
CA ARG A 88 24.27 -11.64 -0.50
C ARG A 88 24.29 -10.37 -1.33
N HIS A 89 25.35 -9.61 -1.17
CA HIS A 89 25.66 -8.48 -2.05
C HIS A 89 26.43 -9.00 -3.27
N LEU A 90 25.95 -8.65 -4.46
CA LEU A 90 26.62 -8.98 -5.71
C LEU A 90 27.73 -7.97 -5.95
N THR A 91 28.93 -8.48 -6.21
CA THR A 91 30.10 -7.69 -6.60
C THR A 91 30.39 -7.92 -8.10
N GLY A 92 31.23 -7.09 -8.71
CA GLY A 92 31.59 -7.25 -10.14
C GLY A 92 32.26 -8.60 -10.50
N VAL A 93 32.75 -9.34 -9.49
CA VAL A 93 33.47 -10.62 -9.68
C VAL A 93 32.87 -11.79 -8.88
N GLY A 94 31.76 -11.57 -8.19
CA GLY A 94 31.15 -12.62 -7.37
C GLY A 94 30.11 -12.07 -6.41
N SER A 95 30.10 -12.58 -5.16
CA SER A 95 29.19 -12.09 -4.13
C SER A 95 29.75 -12.30 -2.73
N GLU A 96 29.29 -11.50 -1.78
CA GLU A 96 29.64 -11.59 -0.37
C GLU A 96 28.40 -11.65 0.51
N THR A 97 28.50 -12.30 1.67
CA THR A 97 27.44 -12.32 2.66
C THR A 97 27.46 -11.00 3.44
N VAL A 98 26.31 -10.34 3.56
CA VAL A 98 26.16 -9.12 4.34
C VAL A 98 25.29 -9.36 5.58
N PRO A 99 25.50 -8.58 6.66
CA PRO A 99 24.66 -8.67 7.87
C PRO A 99 23.20 -8.30 7.55
N ARG A 100 22.30 -9.27 7.53
CA ARG A 100 20.87 -9.04 7.20
C ARG A 100 20.17 -8.04 8.12
N ASN A 101 20.67 -7.88 9.36
CA ASN A 101 20.09 -6.94 10.34
C ASN A 101 20.23 -5.47 9.91
N ASN A 102 21.08 -5.17 8.93
CA ASN A 102 21.22 -3.84 8.35
C ASN A 102 20.21 -3.56 7.21
N TYR A 103 19.35 -4.53 6.90
CA TYR A 103 18.39 -4.44 5.79
C TYR A 103 16.99 -4.69 6.28
N LYS A 104 16.04 -4.01 5.64
CA LYS A 104 14.61 -4.21 5.85
C LYS A 104 13.93 -4.42 4.49
N LEU A 105 12.85 -5.18 4.48
CA LEU A 105 11.96 -5.28 3.33
C LEU A 105 10.86 -4.25 3.48
N VAL A 106 10.72 -3.39 2.49
CA VAL A 106 9.74 -2.31 2.49
C VAL A 106 8.39 -2.83 2.03
N GLN A 107 7.34 -2.36 2.70
CA GLN A 107 5.96 -2.64 2.34
C GLN A 107 5.19 -1.34 2.08
N THR A 108 3.90 -1.46 1.82
CA THR A 108 2.94 -0.36 1.73
C THR A 108 1.74 -0.64 2.66
N PRO A 109 0.96 0.39 3.09
CA PRO A 109 0.93 1.76 2.61
C PRO A 109 2.14 2.58 3.05
N GLN A 110 2.69 3.39 2.14
CA GLN A 110 3.66 4.43 2.46
C GLN A 110 2.88 5.73 2.68
N VAL A 111 3.02 6.34 3.86
CA VAL A 111 2.17 7.46 4.30
C VAL A 111 2.98 8.74 4.44
N PHE A 112 2.49 9.78 3.81
CA PHE A 112 3.17 11.07 3.74
C PHE A 112 2.21 12.23 3.99
N ASP A 113 2.76 13.37 4.41
CA ASP A 113 2.08 14.65 4.27
C ASP A 113 1.77 14.90 2.78
N VAL A 114 0.55 15.36 2.49
CA VAL A 114 0.07 15.56 1.12
C VAL A 114 0.95 16.53 0.35
N GLN A 115 1.31 17.65 0.98
CA GLN A 115 2.11 18.66 0.30
C GLN A 115 3.54 18.18 0.08
N LEU A 116 4.14 17.54 1.08
CA LEU A 116 5.47 16.93 0.97
C LEU A 116 5.54 15.95 -0.21
N LEU A 117 4.57 15.04 -0.31
CA LEU A 117 4.57 14.05 -1.39
C LEU A 117 4.34 14.69 -2.76
N LYS A 118 3.42 15.65 -2.85
CA LYS A 118 3.19 16.40 -4.10
C LYS A 118 4.44 17.16 -4.57
N ASP A 119 5.18 17.77 -3.65
CA ASP A 119 6.42 18.47 -3.97
C ASP A 119 7.50 17.49 -4.43
N ALA A 120 7.60 16.32 -3.79
CA ALA A 120 8.52 15.26 -4.19
C ALA A 120 8.23 14.77 -5.63
N TYR A 121 6.97 14.64 -5.99
CA TYR A 121 6.55 14.21 -7.33
C TYR A 121 6.64 15.30 -8.43
N ARG A 122 7.13 16.50 -8.10
CA ARG A 122 7.52 17.52 -9.11
C ARG A 122 8.89 17.26 -9.72
N GLN A 123 9.71 16.42 -9.10
CA GLN A 123 11.01 16.03 -9.64
C GLN A 123 10.85 15.33 -11.00
N GLU A 124 11.90 15.37 -11.81
CA GLU A 124 11.98 14.56 -13.02
C GLU A 124 12.17 13.09 -12.63
N TYR A 125 11.52 12.19 -13.35
CA TYR A 125 11.62 10.76 -13.12
C TYR A 125 13.05 10.26 -13.35
N THR A 126 13.49 9.37 -12.49
CA THR A 126 14.72 8.60 -12.64
C THR A 126 14.46 7.13 -12.26
N ASP A 127 15.27 6.19 -12.79
CA ASP A 127 15.17 4.77 -12.45
C ASP A 127 15.52 4.46 -10.98
N ALA A 128 16.09 5.42 -10.26
CA ALA A 128 16.33 5.32 -8.82
C ALA A 128 15.03 5.43 -8.00
N PHE A 129 13.94 5.92 -8.59
CA PHE A 129 12.64 6.02 -7.93
C PHE A 129 11.90 4.68 -7.93
N THR A 130 12.27 3.82 -7.00
CA THR A 130 11.72 2.45 -6.89
C THR A 130 10.39 2.40 -6.13
N ASP A 131 10.16 3.38 -5.24
CA ASP A 131 8.95 3.54 -4.43
C ASP A 131 8.73 5.01 -4.06
N ASP A 132 7.70 5.33 -3.26
CA ASP A 132 7.37 6.71 -2.89
C ASP A 132 8.40 7.28 -1.89
N ALA A 133 8.97 6.42 -1.05
CA ALA A 133 10.02 6.80 -0.11
C ALA A 133 11.26 7.32 -0.84
N SER A 134 11.73 6.61 -1.85
CA SER A 134 12.91 7.01 -2.64
C SER A 134 12.72 8.36 -3.36
N VAL A 135 11.49 8.70 -3.74
CA VAL A 135 11.15 10.02 -4.32
C VAL A 135 11.29 11.13 -3.28
N VAL A 136 10.84 10.87 -2.04
CA VAL A 136 10.92 11.82 -0.92
C VAL A 136 12.37 11.97 -0.44
N GLU A 137 13.11 10.88 -0.33
CA GLU A 137 14.54 10.85 0.06
C GLU A 137 15.42 11.62 -0.93
N ALA A 138 15.11 11.59 -2.22
CA ALA A 138 15.81 12.36 -3.24
C ALA A 138 15.72 13.89 -3.05
N MET A 139 14.72 14.36 -2.28
CA MET A 139 14.64 15.77 -1.83
C MET A 139 15.43 16.03 -0.52
N GLY A 140 16.19 15.08 -0.03
CA GLY A 140 16.91 15.19 1.25
C GLY A 140 15.98 15.13 2.47
N LYS A 141 14.80 14.54 2.35
CA LYS A 141 13.87 14.36 3.46
C LYS A 141 14.03 12.99 4.09
N GLU A 142 13.91 12.93 5.40
CA GLU A 142 13.98 11.70 6.17
C GLU A 142 12.67 10.91 6.07
N VAL A 143 12.77 9.59 5.92
CA VAL A 143 11.64 8.67 5.94
C VAL A 143 11.75 7.78 7.18
N TRP A 144 10.68 7.72 7.96
CA TRP A 144 10.61 6.96 9.21
C TRP A 144 10.05 5.56 8.97
N LEU A 145 10.59 4.60 9.73
CA LEU A 145 10.20 3.21 9.63
C LEU A 145 9.23 2.85 10.76
N VAL A 146 8.19 2.09 10.43
CA VAL A 146 7.29 1.43 11.40
C VAL A 146 7.27 -0.07 11.11
N GLU A 147 6.88 -0.85 12.11
CA GLU A 147 6.75 -2.29 11.94
C GLU A 147 5.58 -2.63 11.00
N GLY A 148 5.86 -3.42 9.97
CA GLY A 148 4.88 -4.00 9.04
C GLY A 148 4.31 -5.32 9.55
N ASN A 149 3.60 -6.06 8.68
CA ASN A 149 3.17 -7.42 8.99
C ASN A 149 3.58 -8.39 7.88
N ARG A 150 4.02 -9.58 8.25
CA ARG A 150 4.58 -10.58 7.31
C ARG A 150 3.56 -11.04 6.27
N GLU A 151 2.29 -11.08 6.65
CA GLU A 151 1.19 -11.48 5.77
C GLU A 151 0.94 -10.46 4.66
N ASN A 152 1.43 -9.21 4.81
CA ASN A 152 1.27 -8.13 3.83
C ASN A 152 2.23 -8.32 2.64
N ILE A 153 2.17 -9.51 2.04
CA ILE A 153 2.96 -9.86 0.86
C ILE A 153 2.44 -9.16 -0.40
N LYS A 154 3.29 -9.05 -1.39
CA LYS A 154 2.93 -8.56 -2.72
C LYS A 154 2.58 -9.74 -3.61
N LEU A 155 1.31 -9.86 -4.02
CA LEU A 155 0.85 -10.90 -4.94
C LEU A 155 1.32 -10.59 -6.37
N THR A 156 2.38 -11.25 -6.82
CA THR A 156 3.02 -10.96 -8.11
C THR A 156 3.01 -12.15 -9.07
N THR A 157 2.77 -13.35 -8.56
CA THR A 157 2.79 -14.57 -9.36
C THR A 157 1.48 -15.35 -9.19
N PRO A 158 1.12 -16.22 -10.18
CA PRO A 158 -0.01 -17.14 -10.02
C PRO A 158 0.13 -18.07 -8.80
N PHE A 159 1.37 -18.37 -8.39
CA PHE A 159 1.64 -19.17 -7.19
C PHE A 159 1.20 -18.43 -5.92
N ASP A 160 1.53 -17.13 -5.79
CA ASP A 160 1.07 -16.31 -4.66
C ASP A 160 -0.45 -16.32 -4.55
N LEU A 161 -1.16 -16.22 -5.69
CA LEU A 161 -2.61 -16.26 -5.73
C LEU A 161 -3.18 -17.63 -5.30
N ALA A 162 -2.54 -18.73 -5.67
CA ALA A 162 -2.98 -20.07 -5.31
C ALA A 162 -2.82 -20.34 -3.81
N ASP A 163 -1.65 -20.01 -3.25
CA ASP A 163 -1.33 -20.20 -1.84
C ASP A 163 -2.21 -19.35 -0.91
N TYR A 164 -2.54 -18.12 -1.34
CA TYR A 164 -3.33 -17.20 -0.52
C TYR A 164 -4.83 -17.21 -0.83
N LYS A 165 -5.29 -18.00 -1.81
CA LYS A 165 -6.71 -18.09 -2.17
C LYS A 165 -7.60 -18.48 -0.98
N GLN A 166 -7.15 -19.39 -0.14
CA GLN A 166 -7.88 -19.79 1.07
C GLN A 166 -7.93 -18.64 2.09
N ALA A 167 -6.82 -17.95 2.33
CA ALA A 167 -6.76 -16.81 3.23
C ALA A 167 -7.66 -15.64 2.75
N ILE A 168 -7.69 -15.38 1.44
CA ILE A 168 -8.60 -14.39 0.83
C ILE A 168 -10.06 -14.79 1.09
N THR A 169 -10.40 -16.06 0.84
CA THR A 169 -11.76 -16.58 1.06
C THR A 169 -12.17 -16.47 2.54
N GLU A 170 -11.28 -16.80 3.47
CA GLU A 170 -11.55 -16.67 4.91
C GLU A 170 -11.70 -15.21 5.35
N CYS A 171 -10.89 -14.30 4.83
CA CYS A 171 -11.02 -12.86 5.12
C CYS A 171 -12.35 -12.30 4.62
N LEU A 172 -12.78 -12.66 3.42
CA LEU A 172 -14.06 -12.27 2.85
C LEU A 172 -15.22 -12.84 3.69
N TYR A 173 -15.16 -14.12 4.06
CA TYR A 173 -16.19 -14.78 4.86
C TYR A 173 -16.32 -14.15 6.27
N LYS A 174 -15.20 -13.87 6.94
CA LYS A 174 -15.19 -13.21 8.26
C LYS A 174 -15.69 -11.77 8.19
N GLY A 175 -15.44 -11.06 7.08
CA GLY A 175 -15.97 -9.74 6.80
C GLY A 175 -17.49 -9.73 6.67
N THR A 176 -18.03 -10.67 5.90
CA THR A 176 -19.47 -10.84 5.69
C THR A 176 -20.20 -11.19 6.98
N LYS A 177 -19.65 -12.11 7.79
CA LYS A 177 -20.25 -12.46 9.10
C LYS A 177 -20.34 -11.28 10.05
N ARG A 178 -19.29 -10.46 10.16
CA ARG A 178 -19.29 -9.28 11.03
C ARG A 178 -20.34 -8.24 10.60
N ASN A 179 -20.58 -8.08 9.32
CA ASN A 179 -21.61 -7.18 8.82
C ASN A 179 -23.02 -7.68 9.17
N ILE A 180 -23.29 -8.99 9.06
CA ILE A 180 -24.56 -9.61 9.43
C ILE A 180 -24.81 -9.48 10.95
N GLU A 181 -23.82 -9.78 11.79
CA GLU A 181 -23.92 -9.67 13.25
C GLU A 181 -24.12 -8.20 13.71
N SER A 182 -23.53 -7.21 13.00
CA SER A 182 -23.73 -5.80 13.29
C SER A 182 -25.14 -5.30 12.90
N GLU A 183 -25.71 -5.82 11.81
CA GLU A 183 -27.07 -5.52 11.39
C GLU A 183 -28.12 -6.17 12.29
N GLU A 184 -27.90 -7.39 12.78
CA GLU A 184 -28.78 -8.07 13.73
C GLU A 184 -28.77 -7.38 15.10
N ASN A 185 -27.60 -6.95 15.59
CA ASN A 185 -27.49 -6.19 16.84
C ASN A 185 -28.14 -4.80 16.74
N SER A 186 -28.10 -4.14 15.59
CA SER A 186 -28.75 -2.84 15.38
C SER A 186 -30.28 -2.97 15.40
N LYS A 187 -30.84 -4.08 14.93
CA LYS A 187 -32.29 -4.34 14.93
C LYS A 187 -32.85 -4.71 16.30
N ASN A 188 -31.99 -5.25 17.20
CA ASN A 188 -32.39 -5.64 18.56
C ASN A 188 -32.35 -4.48 19.56
N VAL A 189 -31.84 -3.31 19.20
CA VAL A 189 -31.82 -2.09 20.06
C VAL A 189 -33.05 -1.21 19.86
N GLU A 190 -33.90 -1.44 18.85
CA GLU A 190 -35.10 -0.66 18.59
C GLU A 190 -36.38 -1.26 19.18
N VAL A 191 -36.30 -2.26 20.07
CA VAL A 191 -37.45 -2.92 20.70
C VAL A 191 -37.27 -2.97 22.23
N GLU A 192 -37.12 -1.81 22.89
CA GLU A 192 -37.45 -1.59 24.32
C GLU A 192 -38.03 -0.19 24.55
#